data_28c804d916d39178401d3280d8001339
#
_entry.id   28c804d916d39178401d3280d8001339
#
_cell.length_a   1.000
_cell.length_b   1.000
_cell.length_c   1.000
_cell.angle_alpha   90.00
_cell.angle_beta   90.00
_cell.angle_gamma   90.00
#
_symmetry.space_group_name_H-M   'P 1'
#
loop_
_entity.id
_entity.type
_entity.pdbx_description
1 polymer ?
#
loop_
_entity_poly.entity_id
_entity_poly.type
_entity_poly.pdbx_seq_one_letter_code
_entity_poly.pdbx_strand_id
1 'polypeptide(L)'
;MGFTAREADYLGSQPLGRIATVGPDGQPDNAAVGFRVEPDGTILVGGMRNVRTRKWKNVEAGRDRVALIVDDLGSTKPWRPRGIRIYGTAETVHTEGQFGPGAYLKITPTVSWSWGIESQEERGFRPHRTEHTGGTD
;
A
#
# COMPACT_ATOMS: atom_id res chain seq x y z
N MET A 1 -5.48 -5.64 14.70
CA MET A 1 -6.19 -6.21 13.54
C MET A 1 -5.50 -5.73 12.28
N GLY A 2 -5.35 -6.61 11.31
CA GLY A 2 -4.72 -6.31 10.05
C GLY A 2 -5.64 -6.60 8.88
N PHE A 3 -5.06 -6.78 7.72
CA PHE A 3 -5.83 -7.17 6.53
C PHE A 3 -6.54 -8.49 6.77
N THR A 4 -7.75 -8.61 6.21
CA THR A 4 -8.44 -9.91 6.19
C THR A 4 -7.68 -10.86 5.28
N ALA A 5 -7.99 -12.16 5.38
CA ALA A 5 -7.38 -13.15 4.51
C ALA A 5 -7.65 -12.85 3.03
N ARG A 6 -8.87 -12.43 2.69
CA ARG A 6 -9.22 -12.07 1.30
C ARG A 6 -8.48 -10.84 0.83
N GLU A 7 -8.32 -9.84 1.69
CA GLU A 7 -7.54 -8.64 1.36
C GLU A 7 -6.08 -8.98 1.14
N ALA A 8 -5.50 -9.81 2.02
CA ALA A 8 -4.12 -10.24 1.87
C ALA A 8 -3.90 -11.04 0.57
N ASP A 9 -4.82 -11.93 0.25
CA ASP A 9 -4.77 -12.68 -1.00
C ASP A 9 -4.87 -11.76 -2.21
N TYR A 10 -5.77 -10.78 -2.16
CA TYR A 10 -5.90 -9.80 -3.24
C TYR A 10 -4.61 -9.03 -3.44
N LEU A 11 -4.03 -8.50 -2.37
CA LEU A 11 -2.77 -7.75 -2.45
C LEU A 11 -1.64 -8.61 -3.02
N GLY A 12 -1.58 -9.87 -2.63
CA GLY A 12 -0.58 -10.80 -3.15
C GLY A 12 -0.76 -11.14 -4.63
N SER A 13 -1.94 -10.93 -5.17
CA SER A 13 -2.24 -11.22 -6.57
C SER A 13 -1.93 -10.04 -7.51
N GLN A 14 -1.67 -8.86 -6.97
CA GLN A 14 -1.51 -7.65 -7.76
C GLN A 14 -0.04 -7.27 -7.86
N PRO A 15 0.47 -7.09 -9.09
CA PRO A 15 1.89 -6.78 -9.26
C PRO A 15 2.25 -5.33 -8.94
N LEU A 16 1.31 -4.41 -9.08
CA LEU A 16 1.58 -2.98 -8.92
C LEU A 16 0.61 -2.31 -7.97
N GLY A 17 1.12 -1.36 -7.24
CA GLY A 17 0.35 -0.37 -6.50
C GLY A 17 0.80 1.02 -6.89
N ARG A 18 0.14 2.03 -6.33
CA ARG A 18 0.52 3.42 -6.50
C ARG A 18 0.68 4.03 -5.13
N ILE A 19 1.88 4.54 -4.88
CA ILE A 19 2.19 5.16 -3.60
C ILE A 19 2.16 6.67 -3.75
N ALA A 20 1.52 7.33 -2.81
CA ALA A 20 1.53 8.78 -2.69
C ALA A 20 2.39 9.18 -1.51
N THR A 21 3.25 10.16 -1.72
CA THR A 21 4.08 10.77 -0.68
C THR A 21 3.97 12.28 -0.76
N VAL A 22 4.51 12.98 0.21
CA VAL A 22 4.39 14.43 0.31
C VAL A 22 5.74 15.09 0.08
N GLY A 23 5.80 15.99 -0.91
CA GLY A 23 7.01 16.73 -1.24
C GLY A 23 7.28 17.90 -0.31
N PRO A 24 8.43 18.59 -0.50
CA PRO A 24 8.89 19.63 0.42
C PRO A 24 7.94 20.82 0.56
N ASP A 25 7.18 21.10 -0.47
CA ASP A 25 6.24 22.21 -0.51
C ASP A 25 4.78 21.75 -0.34
N GLY A 26 4.59 20.50 0.10
CA GLY A 26 3.26 19.93 0.24
C GLY A 26 2.70 19.33 -1.04
N GLN A 27 3.46 19.35 -2.12
CA GLN A 27 3.01 18.77 -3.38
C GLN A 27 2.89 17.24 -3.24
N PRO A 28 1.70 16.66 -3.47
CA PRO A 28 1.58 15.21 -3.50
C PRO A 28 2.39 14.63 -4.67
N ASP A 29 3.14 13.58 -4.37
CA ASP A 29 3.87 12.82 -5.38
C ASP A 29 3.24 11.42 -5.48
N ASN A 30 3.21 10.86 -6.68
CA ASN A 30 2.59 9.57 -6.92
C ASN A 30 3.47 8.75 -7.85
N ALA A 31 3.61 7.46 -7.53
CA ALA A 31 4.45 6.58 -8.32
C ALA A 31 3.88 5.17 -8.35
N ALA A 32 3.98 4.53 -9.51
CA ALA A 32 3.68 3.11 -9.65
C ALA A 32 4.83 2.30 -9.07
N VAL A 33 4.52 1.32 -8.24
CA VAL A 33 5.54 0.58 -7.48
C VAL A 33 5.18 -0.90 -7.39
N GLY A 34 6.22 -1.74 -7.30
CA GLY A 34 6.06 -3.09 -6.81
C GLY A 34 6.05 -3.07 -5.28
N PHE A 35 5.36 -4.01 -4.69
CA PHE A 35 5.24 -4.07 -3.23
C PHE A 35 5.05 -5.50 -2.77
N ARG A 36 5.29 -5.72 -1.48
CA ARG A 36 5.02 -7.01 -0.84
C ARG A 36 4.50 -6.79 0.57
N VAL A 37 3.39 -7.45 0.90
CA VAL A 37 2.86 -7.45 2.25
C VAL A 37 3.62 -8.49 3.06
N GLU A 38 4.18 -8.07 4.18
CA GLU A 38 4.91 -8.94 5.09
C GLU A 38 3.95 -9.63 6.07
N PRO A 39 4.39 -10.74 6.69
CA PRO A 39 3.52 -11.47 7.63
C PRO A 39 2.99 -10.63 8.79
N ASP A 40 3.72 -9.58 9.18
CA ASP A 40 3.28 -8.69 10.26
C ASP A 40 2.32 -7.59 9.79
N GLY A 41 1.96 -7.59 8.51
CA GLY A 41 1.05 -6.60 7.93
C GLY A 41 1.72 -5.34 7.42
N THR A 42 3.02 -5.17 7.62
CA THR A 42 3.75 -4.06 7.00
C THR A 42 3.95 -4.34 5.51
N ILE A 43 4.24 -3.28 4.76
CA ILE A 43 4.37 -3.40 3.30
C ILE A 43 5.72 -2.84 2.89
N LEU A 44 6.48 -3.65 2.17
CA LEU A 44 7.76 -3.22 1.61
C LEU A 44 7.55 -2.74 0.18
N VAL A 45 8.01 -1.54 -0.09
CA VAL A 45 8.00 -0.94 -1.42
C VAL A 45 9.45 -0.83 -1.88
N GLY A 46 9.79 -1.60 -2.89
CA GLY A 46 11.13 -1.63 -3.43
C GLY A 46 11.18 -1.09 -4.85
N GLY A 47 12.33 -1.24 -5.44
CA GLY A 47 12.55 -0.87 -6.84
C GLY A 47 14.01 -0.55 -7.08
N MET A 48 14.39 -0.61 -8.35
CA MET A 48 15.74 -0.23 -8.75
C MET A 48 15.95 1.25 -8.45
N ARG A 49 17.11 1.57 -7.87
CA ARG A 49 17.49 2.94 -7.53
C ARG A 49 16.51 3.62 -6.58
N ASN A 50 15.94 2.86 -5.67
CA ASN A 50 14.91 3.37 -4.76
C ASN A 50 15.38 4.63 -4.02
N VAL A 51 16.64 4.66 -3.58
CA VAL A 51 17.21 5.81 -2.85
C VAL A 51 17.28 7.10 -3.66
N ARG A 52 17.14 7.04 -4.98
CA ARG A 52 17.17 8.21 -5.85
C ARG A 52 15.79 8.76 -6.17
N THR A 53 14.74 8.09 -5.73
CA THR A 53 13.38 8.48 -6.04
C THR A 53 12.89 9.59 -5.13
N ARG A 54 11.87 10.33 -5.60
CA ARG A 54 11.23 11.37 -4.79
C ARG A 54 10.57 10.77 -3.57
N LYS A 55 9.91 9.62 -3.72
CA LYS A 55 9.25 8.96 -2.59
C LYS A 55 10.23 8.64 -1.48
N TRP A 56 11.42 8.16 -1.82
CA TRP A 56 12.46 7.89 -0.85
C TRP A 56 12.88 9.17 -0.12
N LYS A 57 13.18 10.20 -0.89
CA LYS A 57 13.64 11.49 -0.34
C LYS A 57 12.57 12.13 0.54
N ASN A 58 11.31 12.02 0.13
CA ASN A 58 10.21 12.57 0.91
C ASN A 58 10.12 11.91 2.29
N VAL A 59 10.17 10.59 2.31
CA VAL A 59 10.11 9.81 3.56
C VAL A 59 11.35 10.02 4.41
N GLU A 60 12.52 9.96 3.78
CA GLU A 60 13.80 10.16 4.49
C GLU A 60 13.86 11.53 5.18
N ALA A 61 13.25 12.53 4.57
CA ALA A 61 13.20 13.89 5.13
C ALA A 61 12.19 14.05 6.26
N GLY A 62 11.49 13.00 6.64
CA GLY A 62 10.53 13.03 7.74
C GLY A 62 9.08 13.23 7.33
N ARG A 63 8.81 13.39 6.04
CA ARG A 63 7.44 13.44 5.53
C ARG A 63 6.96 12.02 5.31
N ASP A 64 6.57 11.39 6.40
CA ASP A 64 6.40 9.95 6.48
C ASP A 64 4.97 9.47 6.28
N ARG A 65 4.01 10.37 6.17
CA ARG A 65 2.61 10.00 5.91
C ARG A 65 2.46 9.66 4.44
N VAL A 66 1.98 8.45 4.18
CA VAL A 66 1.87 7.92 2.83
C VAL A 66 0.50 7.30 2.60
N ALA A 67 0.15 7.14 1.34
CA ALA A 67 -1.01 6.38 0.93
C ALA A 67 -0.59 5.41 -0.17
N LEU A 68 -1.12 4.22 -0.12
CA LEU A 68 -0.92 3.21 -1.17
C LEU A 68 -2.29 2.76 -1.66
N ILE A 69 -2.48 2.75 -2.96
CA ILE A 69 -3.67 2.17 -3.55
C ILE A 69 -3.28 1.02 -4.48
N VAL A 70 -4.01 -0.08 -4.36
CA VAL A 70 -3.87 -1.25 -5.22
C VAL A 70 -5.26 -1.55 -5.73
N ASP A 71 -5.46 -1.52 -7.05
CA ASP A 71 -6.78 -1.70 -7.62
C ASP A 71 -6.70 -2.33 -9.00
N ASP A 72 -7.79 -2.93 -9.41
CA ASP A 72 -7.98 -3.43 -10.76
C ASP A 72 -9.47 -3.59 -11.05
N LEU A 73 -9.79 -4.09 -12.23
CA LEU A 73 -11.14 -4.46 -12.59
C LEU A 73 -11.22 -5.98 -12.63
N GLY A 74 -12.15 -6.54 -11.86
CA GLY A 74 -12.44 -7.96 -11.93
C GLY A 74 -13.16 -8.31 -13.22
N SER A 75 -13.91 -7.34 -13.78
CA SER A 75 -14.64 -7.47 -15.04
C SER A 75 -14.97 -6.08 -15.56
N THR A 76 -15.11 -5.94 -16.88
CA THR A 76 -15.59 -4.71 -17.50
C THR A 76 -17.07 -4.80 -17.91
N LYS A 77 -17.59 -6.01 -18.03
CA LYS A 77 -18.99 -6.27 -18.39
C LYS A 77 -19.53 -7.45 -17.55
N PRO A 78 -20.13 -7.19 -16.42
CA PRO A 78 -20.42 -5.90 -15.78
C PRO A 78 -19.15 -5.25 -15.19
N TRP A 79 -19.24 -3.96 -14.95
CA TRP A 79 -18.18 -3.18 -14.34
C TRP A 79 -18.01 -3.61 -12.87
N ARG A 80 -16.89 -4.21 -12.54
CA ARG A 80 -16.61 -4.73 -11.19
C ARG A 80 -15.26 -4.25 -10.70
N PRO A 81 -15.17 -3.02 -10.18
CA PRO A 81 -13.93 -2.54 -9.58
C PRO A 81 -13.67 -3.24 -8.25
N ARG A 82 -12.40 -3.47 -7.99
CA ARG A 82 -11.94 -3.96 -6.70
C ARG A 82 -10.62 -3.30 -6.36
N GLY A 83 -10.34 -3.18 -5.08
CA GLY A 83 -9.11 -2.55 -4.65
C GLY A 83 -9.04 -2.32 -3.16
N ILE A 84 -7.90 -1.78 -2.75
CA ILE A 84 -7.64 -1.38 -1.37
C ILE A 84 -6.89 -0.07 -1.37
N ARG A 85 -7.37 0.89 -0.58
CA ARG A 85 -6.66 2.13 -0.29
C ARG A 85 -6.15 2.04 1.14
N ILE A 86 -4.86 2.31 1.31
CA ILE A 86 -4.17 2.14 2.58
C ILE A 86 -3.51 3.46 2.95
N TYR A 87 -3.82 3.98 4.13
CA TYR A 87 -3.07 5.07 4.72
C TYR A 87 -2.12 4.49 5.74
N GLY A 88 -0.95 5.09 5.85
CA GLY A 88 0.04 4.63 6.81
C GLY A 88 1.19 5.60 6.94
N THR A 89 2.18 5.15 7.68
CA THR A 89 3.46 5.85 7.80
C THR A 89 4.54 4.97 7.20
N ALA A 90 5.57 5.60 6.65
CA ALA A 90 6.66 4.89 6.02
C ALA A 90 7.98 5.27 6.65
N GLU A 91 8.91 4.33 6.61
CA GLU A 91 10.30 4.58 6.98
C GLU A 91 11.22 3.96 5.93
N THR A 92 12.41 4.50 5.83
CA THR A 92 13.45 3.94 4.97
C THR A 92 14.17 2.83 5.72
N VAL A 93 14.29 1.68 5.08
CA VAL A 93 14.94 0.52 5.70
C VAL A 93 15.89 -0.14 4.69
N HIS A 94 16.89 -0.84 5.21
CA HIS A 94 17.74 -1.72 4.42
C HIS A 94 17.49 -3.14 4.91
N THR A 95 16.91 -3.94 4.03
CA THR A 95 16.46 -5.28 4.39
C THR A 95 16.39 -6.14 3.14
N GLU A 96 16.02 -7.39 3.32
CA GLU A 96 15.74 -8.28 2.22
C GLU A 96 14.26 -8.27 1.91
N GLY A 97 13.90 -7.87 0.69
CA GLY A 97 12.53 -7.79 0.22
C GLY A 97 12.33 -8.62 -1.04
N GLN A 98 11.25 -8.33 -1.77
CA GLN A 98 10.90 -9.11 -2.96
C GLN A 98 11.93 -9.01 -4.09
N PHE A 99 12.79 -8.01 -4.07
CA PHE A 99 13.86 -7.85 -5.05
C PHE A 99 15.24 -8.17 -4.45
N GLY A 100 15.28 -8.91 -3.35
CA GLY A 100 16.51 -9.24 -2.66
C GLY A 100 16.94 -8.16 -1.66
N PRO A 101 18.19 -8.22 -1.19
CA PRO A 101 18.70 -7.23 -0.26
C PRO A 101 18.74 -5.85 -0.89
N GLY A 102 18.38 -4.81 -0.13
CA GLY A 102 18.46 -3.45 -0.63
C GLY A 102 17.66 -2.46 0.21
N ALA A 103 17.43 -1.31 -0.41
CA ALA A 103 16.73 -0.20 0.21
C ALA A 103 15.24 -0.28 -0.11
N TYR A 104 14.41 -0.25 0.92
CA TYR A 104 12.96 -0.34 0.80
C TYR A 104 12.30 0.75 1.63
N LEU A 105 11.13 1.17 1.19
CA LEU A 105 10.20 1.90 2.07
C LEU A 105 9.35 0.86 2.77
N LYS A 106 9.28 0.95 4.09
CA LYS A 106 8.44 0.06 4.89
C LYS A 106 7.25 0.86 5.38
N ILE A 107 6.06 0.47 4.90
CA ILE A 107 4.81 1.12 5.27
C ILE A 107 4.19 0.34 6.42
N THR A 108 3.85 1.08 7.48
CA THR A 108 3.03 0.56 8.57
C THR A 108 1.62 1.08 8.37
N PRO A 109 0.67 0.23 7.95
CA PRO A 109 -0.70 0.68 7.73
C PRO A 109 -1.35 1.18 9.01
N THR A 110 -2.16 2.25 8.90
CA THR A 110 -2.96 2.76 10.01
C THR A 110 -4.45 2.51 9.78
N VAL A 111 -4.93 2.74 8.58
CA VAL A 111 -6.31 2.48 8.20
C VAL A 111 -6.36 2.11 6.73
N SER A 112 -7.28 1.22 6.38
CA SER A 112 -7.48 0.85 4.98
C SER A 112 -8.96 0.69 4.68
N TRP A 113 -9.30 0.81 3.40
CA TRP A 113 -10.63 0.61 2.86
C TRP A 113 -10.51 -0.27 1.63
N SER A 114 -11.26 -1.37 1.60
CA SER A 114 -11.31 -2.24 0.44
C SER A 114 -12.71 -2.26 -0.16
N TRP A 115 -12.79 -2.54 -1.44
CA TRP A 115 -14.04 -2.67 -2.17
C TRP A 115 -13.92 -3.81 -3.16
N GLY A 116 -15.04 -4.52 -3.35
CA GLY A 116 -15.11 -5.63 -4.30
C GLY A 116 -14.30 -6.86 -3.91
N ILE A 117 -13.85 -6.96 -2.66
CA ILE A 117 -13.01 -8.05 -2.15
C ILE A 117 -13.77 -8.87 -1.12
N GLU A 118 -14.24 -8.24 -0.05
CA GLU A 118 -14.96 -8.93 1.02
C GLU A 118 -16.35 -9.35 0.59
N SER A 119 -17.01 -8.54 -0.21
CA SER A 119 -18.31 -8.85 -0.78
C SER A 119 -18.38 -8.34 -2.20
N GLN A 120 -18.76 -9.22 -3.13
CA GLN A 120 -19.01 -8.84 -4.52
C GLN A 120 -20.39 -8.25 -4.71
N GLU A 121 -21.26 -8.35 -3.71
CA GLU A 121 -22.64 -7.89 -3.79
C GLU A 121 -22.85 -6.51 -3.21
N GLU A 122 -21.78 -5.84 -2.81
CA GLU A 122 -21.88 -4.49 -2.25
C GLU A 122 -22.34 -3.50 -3.30
N ARG A 123 -23.64 -3.29 -3.31
CA ARG A 123 -24.23 -2.20 -4.09
C ARG A 123 -24.08 -0.93 -3.28
N GLY A 124 -23.45 0.08 -3.88
CA GLY A 124 -23.38 1.41 -3.31
C GLY A 124 -22.11 1.75 -2.55
N PHE A 125 -21.01 1.13 -2.92
CA PHE A 125 -19.68 1.54 -2.45
C PHE A 125 -19.57 1.71 -0.93
N ARG A 126 -19.91 0.67 -0.19
CA ARG A 126 -19.55 0.63 1.24
C ARG A 126 -18.23 -0.11 1.35
N PRO A 127 -17.12 0.61 1.38
CA PRO A 127 -15.84 -0.06 1.52
C PRO A 127 -15.73 -0.69 2.89
N HIS A 128 -15.08 -1.84 2.94
CA HIS A 128 -14.74 -2.49 4.19
C HIS A 128 -13.57 -1.73 4.82
N ARG A 129 -13.83 -1.06 5.94
CA ARG A 129 -12.83 -0.26 6.64
C ARG A 129 -12.16 -1.09 7.72
N THR A 130 -10.83 -1.01 7.77
CA THR A 130 -10.04 -1.69 8.79
C THR A 130 -9.13 -0.68 9.47
N GLU A 131 -9.17 -0.63 10.80
CA GLU A 131 -8.16 0.05 11.59
C GLU A 131 -7.06 -0.95 11.89
N HIS A 132 -5.84 -0.61 11.49
CA HIS A 132 -4.69 -1.44 11.73
C HIS A 132 -4.09 -1.03 13.07
N THR A 133 -4.36 -1.82 14.09
CA THR A 133 -3.69 -1.62 15.36
C THR A 133 -2.29 -2.20 15.20
N GLY A 134 -1.30 -1.34 15.14
CA GLY A 134 0.06 -1.81 15.15
C GLY A 134 0.27 -2.73 16.34
N GLY A 135 1.02 -3.80 16.16
CA GLY A 135 1.26 -4.77 17.21
C GLY A 135 2.12 -4.23 18.33
N THR A 136 1.85 -3.03 18.77
CA THR A 136 2.64 -2.34 19.81
C THR A 136 2.05 -2.49 21.19
N ASP A 137 1.11 -3.30 21.32
CA ASP A 137 0.47 -3.46 22.62
C ASP A 137 1.23 -4.41 23.48
#